data_742e8a9af3005d67f459173cfcbdf770
#
_entry.id   742e8a9af3005d67f459173cfcbdf770
#
_cell.length_a   1.000
_cell.length_b   1.000
_cell.length_c   1.000
_cell.angle_alpha   90.00
_cell.angle_beta   90.00
_cell.angle_gamma   90.00
#
_symmetry.space_group_name_H-M   'P 1'
#
loop_
_entity.id
_entity.type
_entity.pdbx_description
1 polymer ?
#
loop_
_entity_poly.entity_id
_entity_poly.type
_entity_poly.pdbx_seq_one_letter_code
_entity_poly.pdbx_strand_id
1 'polypeptide(L)'
;MKKIDEILNGVSCMAIAGHVRPDGDCIGSCLGLYQYLRDNRPEIQADVYLEDPRPEFSYLPGFSEVKTSCEEKAYDLVVLLDVSSEERIGVAAPLLAKAGKTICIDHHVTNTEYCEINHVEPDASSACEVLFGLLEEEKISEPCAEALYTGIVTDSGVFQYSSTSPHTMRVAAALMEKGVPFTRIIEDAFFKKTYVQNQIMGRTLRE
;
A
#
# COMPACT_ATOMS: atom_id res chain seq x y z
N MET A 1 -0.21 -14.67 9.86
CA MET A 1 0.08 -15.31 8.54
C MET A 1 1.55 -15.71 8.49
N LYS A 2 1.94 -16.60 7.58
CA LYS A 2 3.35 -16.86 7.24
C LYS A 2 3.95 -15.66 6.53
N LYS A 3 5.29 -15.56 6.48
CA LYS A 3 5.95 -14.52 5.66
C LYS A 3 5.50 -14.61 4.20
N ILE A 4 5.47 -13.48 3.51
CA ILE A 4 4.95 -13.38 2.13
C ILE A 4 5.69 -14.34 1.18
N ASP A 5 6.99 -14.51 1.35
CA ASP A 5 7.82 -15.40 0.53
C ASP A 5 7.36 -16.86 0.52
N GLU A 6 6.77 -17.35 1.62
CA GLU A 6 6.21 -18.71 1.67
C GLU A 6 4.95 -18.84 0.83
N ILE A 7 4.17 -17.77 0.70
CA ILE A 7 2.93 -17.73 -0.08
C ILE A 7 3.23 -17.64 -1.58
N LEU A 8 4.32 -16.97 -1.92
CA LEU A 8 4.76 -16.77 -3.29
C LEU A 8 5.36 -18.02 -3.96
N ASN A 9 5.53 -19.13 -3.21
CA ASN A 9 6.04 -20.37 -3.81
C ASN A 9 5.09 -20.92 -4.86
N GLY A 10 5.62 -21.09 -6.08
CA GLY A 10 4.85 -21.58 -7.24
C GLY A 10 4.05 -20.50 -7.97
N VAL A 11 4.11 -19.23 -7.54
CA VAL A 11 3.51 -18.10 -8.24
C VAL A 11 4.44 -17.63 -9.35
N SER A 12 3.92 -17.51 -10.57
CA SER A 12 4.65 -16.99 -11.74
C SER A 12 4.13 -15.63 -12.18
N CYS A 13 2.83 -15.37 -11.96
CA CYS A 13 2.23 -14.06 -12.25
C CYS A 13 1.22 -13.67 -11.17
N MET A 14 1.25 -12.40 -10.77
CA MET A 14 0.33 -11.89 -9.76
C MET A 14 -0.16 -10.47 -10.06
N ALA A 15 -1.35 -10.17 -9.55
CA ALA A 15 -1.86 -8.81 -9.48
C ALA A 15 -1.80 -8.31 -8.03
N ILE A 16 -1.43 -7.04 -7.89
CA ILE A 16 -1.47 -6.29 -6.65
C ILE A 16 -2.50 -5.18 -6.86
N ALA A 17 -3.46 -5.05 -5.96
CA ALA A 17 -4.48 -4.02 -6.11
C ALA A 17 -4.89 -3.41 -4.77
N GLY A 18 -5.39 -2.19 -4.84
CA GLY A 18 -5.88 -1.42 -3.70
C GLY A 18 -7.32 -0.96 -3.88
N HIS A 19 -7.77 -0.11 -2.96
CA HIS A 19 -9.15 0.39 -2.97
C HIS A 19 -9.38 1.53 -3.98
N VAL A 20 -10.67 1.79 -4.32
CA VAL A 20 -11.11 2.95 -5.10
C VAL A 20 -10.65 4.26 -4.44
N ARG A 21 -10.22 5.24 -5.26
CA ARG A 21 -9.67 6.52 -4.76
C ARG A 21 -8.53 6.31 -3.77
N PRO A 22 -7.46 5.61 -4.18
CA PRO A 22 -6.38 5.20 -3.29
C PRO A 22 -5.72 6.42 -2.62
N ASP A 23 -5.48 6.29 -1.34
CA ASP A 23 -4.71 7.24 -0.54
C ASP A 23 -3.24 6.81 -0.41
N GLY A 24 -2.51 7.43 0.53
CA GLY A 24 -1.08 7.17 0.68
C GLY A 24 -0.77 5.77 1.22
N ASP A 25 -1.64 5.18 2.05
CA ASP A 25 -1.44 3.84 2.57
C ASP A 25 -1.72 2.78 1.50
N CYS A 26 -2.82 2.94 0.78
CA CYS A 26 -3.16 2.07 -0.34
C CYS A 26 -2.08 2.07 -1.43
N ILE A 27 -1.61 3.25 -1.86
CA ILE A 27 -0.56 3.37 -2.87
C ILE A 27 0.78 2.85 -2.33
N GLY A 28 1.11 3.21 -1.09
CA GLY A 28 2.35 2.83 -0.42
C GLY A 28 2.48 1.31 -0.23
N SER A 29 1.41 0.65 0.24
CA SER A 29 1.40 -0.81 0.41
C SER A 29 1.49 -1.55 -0.93
N CYS A 30 0.74 -1.11 -1.94
CA CYS A 30 0.79 -1.72 -3.28
C CYS A 30 2.17 -1.58 -3.93
N LEU A 31 2.74 -0.37 -3.94
CA LEU A 31 4.06 -0.13 -4.51
C LEU A 31 5.18 -0.72 -3.66
N GLY A 32 5.04 -0.75 -2.34
CA GLY A 32 5.98 -1.40 -1.43
C GLY A 32 6.11 -2.89 -1.72
N LEU A 33 5.00 -3.62 -1.84
CA LEU A 33 5.01 -5.02 -2.24
C LEU A 33 5.59 -5.20 -3.65
N TYR A 34 5.23 -4.33 -4.58
CA TYR A 34 5.75 -4.38 -5.95
C TYR A 34 7.28 -4.22 -6.00
N GLN A 35 7.85 -3.25 -5.28
CA GLN A 35 9.31 -3.07 -5.20
C GLN A 35 9.98 -4.26 -4.52
N TYR A 36 9.42 -4.78 -3.43
CA TYR A 36 9.95 -5.98 -2.78
C TYR A 36 10.05 -7.17 -3.75
N LEU A 37 9.03 -7.39 -4.58
CA LEU A 37 9.03 -8.45 -5.59
C LEU A 37 10.09 -8.21 -6.67
N ARG A 38 10.18 -7.01 -7.20
CA ARG A 38 11.18 -6.67 -8.21
C ARG A 38 12.61 -6.95 -7.76
N ASP A 39 12.89 -6.69 -6.49
CA ASP A 39 14.23 -6.84 -5.93
C ASP A 39 14.54 -8.29 -5.55
N ASN A 40 13.56 -9.05 -5.07
CA ASN A 40 13.80 -10.35 -4.44
C ASN A 40 13.20 -11.54 -5.20
N ARG A 41 12.22 -11.31 -6.06
CA ARG A 41 11.48 -12.34 -6.82
C ARG A 41 11.26 -11.90 -8.27
N PRO A 42 12.34 -11.55 -9.01
CA PRO A 42 12.24 -11.02 -10.37
C PRO A 42 11.63 -12.01 -11.37
N GLU A 43 11.54 -13.29 -11.01
CA GLU A 43 10.86 -14.32 -11.80
C GLU A 43 9.34 -14.19 -11.77
N ILE A 44 8.75 -13.48 -10.79
CA ILE A 44 7.31 -13.25 -10.68
C ILE A 44 6.94 -12.01 -11.49
N GLN A 45 6.07 -12.18 -12.47
CA GLN A 45 5.48 -11.05 -13.18
C GLN A 45 4.39 -10.42 -12.31
N ALA A 46 4.64 -9.25 -11.76
CA ALA A 46 3.69 -8.50 -10.94
C ALA A 46 3.12 -7.30 -11.71
N ASP A 47 1.80 -7.15 -11.68
CA ASP A 47 1.07 -5.98 -12.20
C ASP A 47 0.38 -5.26 -11.03
N VAL A 48 0.46 -3.93 -10.98
CA VAL A 48 -0.21 -3.11 -9.95
C VAL A 48 -1.41 -2.41 -10.56
N TYR A 49 -2.58 -2.55 -9.92
CA TYR A 49 -3.83 -1.95 -10.35
C TYR A 49 -4.35 -0.98 -9.28
N LEU A 50 -4.44 0.30 -9.63
CA LEU A 50 -5.02 1.35 -8.78
C LEU A 50 -5.93 2.26 -9.62
N GLU A 51 -7.12 2.54 -9.11
CA GLU A 51 -8.08 3.41 -9.77
C GLU A 51 -7.76 4.88 -9.49
N ASP A 52 -7.35 5.61 -10.55
CA ASP A 52 -7.06 7.05 -10.49
C ASP A 52 -6.12 7.44 -9.32
N PRO A 53 -4.88 6.88 -9.27
CA PRO A 53 -3.97 7.15 -8.17
C PRO A 53 -3.55 8.62 -8.15
N ARG A 54 -3.52 9.23 -6.97
CA ARG A 54 -3.27 10.65 -6.81
C ARG A 54 -1.87 11.05 -7.28
N PRO A 55 -1.73 12.09 -8.13
CA PRO A 55 -0.44 12.50 -8.69
C PRO A 55 0.59 12.95 -7.65
N GLU A 56 0.16 13.36 -6.45
CA GLU A 56 1.07 13.75 -5.37
C GLU A 56 2.02 12.62 -4.93
N PHE A 57 1.65 11.35 -5.20
CA PHE A 57 2.49 10.19 -4.92
C PHE A 57 3.35 9.73 -6.11
N SER A 58 3.38 10.51 -7.20
CA SER A 58 4.16 10.17 -8.41
C SER A 58 5.66 10.12 -8.19
N TYR A 59 6.15 10.56 -7.05
CA TYR A 59 7.56 10.42 -6.66
C TYR A 59 7.92 8.99 -6.25
N LEU A 60 6.94 8.14 -5.94
CA LEU A 60 7.19 6.77 -5.52
C LEU A 60 7.68 5.91 -6.69
N PRO A 61 8.74 5.11 -6.49
CA PRO A 61 9.23 4.18 -7.49
C PRO A 61 8.13 3.19 -7.92
N GLY A 62 7.98 2.99 -9.23
CA GLY A 62 6.93 2.12 -9.80
C GLY A 62 5.57 2.79 -10.02
N PHE A 63 5.37 4.03 -9.59
CA PHE A 63 4.08 4.73 -9.79
C PHE A 63 3.69 4.83 -11.27
N SER A 64 4.63 5.05 -12.18
CA SER A 64 4.37 5.12 -13.61
C SER A 64 3.99 3.79 -14.26
N GLU A 65 4.18 2.68 -13.56
CA GLU A 65 3.87 1.32 -14.02
C GLU A 65 2.48 0.86 -13.56
N VAL A 66 1.79 1.69 -12.75
CA VAL A 66 0.44 1.40 -12.26
C VAL A 66 -0.55 1.37 -13.42
N LYS A 67 -1.35 0.30 -13.48
CA LYS A 67 -2.45 0.12 -14.42
C LYS A 67 -3.73 0.68 -13.84
N THR A 68 -4.38 1.58 -14.58
CA THR A 68 -5.63 2.24 -14.18
C THR A 68 -6.87 1.62 -14.81
N SER A 69 -6.70 0.55 -15.57
CA SER A 69 -7.78 -0.23 -16.18
C SER A 69 -7.46 -1.72 -16.09
N CYS A 70 -8.51 -2.54 -15.92
CA CYS A 70 -8.36 -3.98 -15.85
C CYS A 70 -7.99 -4.55 -17.22
N GLU A 71 -6.97 -5.41 -17.23
CA GLU A 71 -6.67 -6.27 -18.38
C GLU A 71 -7.34 -7.63 -18.19
N GLU A 72 -7.83 -8.22 -19.29
CA GLU A 72 -8.37 -9.59 -19.27
C GLU A 72 -7.25 -10.63 -19.16
N LYS A 73 -6.63 -10.72 -18.00
CA LYS A 73 -5.54 -11.65 -17.70
C LYS A 73 -5.90 -12.46 -16.46
N ALA A 74 -5.58 -13.74 -16.48
CA ALA A 74 -5.64 -14.59 -15.29
C ALA A 74 -4.31 -14.49 -14.53
N TYR A 75 -4.40 -14.49 -13.20
CA TYR A 75 -3.24 -14.45 -12.30
C TYR A 75 -3.25 -15.68 -11.39
N ASP A 76 -2.07 -16.20 -11.08
CA ASP A 76 -1.91 -17.25 -10.08
C ASP A 76 -2.33 -16.76 -8.70
N LEU A 77 -2.07 -15.46 -8.43
CA LEU A 77 -2.36 -14.81 -7.17
C LEU A 77 -2.84 -13.37 -7.38
N VAL A 78 -3.90 -12.99 -6.69
CA VAL A 78 -4.33 -11.58 -6.54
C VAL A 78 -4.16 -11.19 -5.07
N VAL A 79 -3.37 -10.14 -4.81
CA VAL A 79 -3.17 -9.59 -3.48
C VAL A 79 -3.85 -8.23 -3.40
N LEU A 80 -4.77 -8.10 -2.45
CA LEU A 80 -5.49 -6.87 -2.14
C LEU A 80 -4.88 -6.24 -0.90
N LEU A 81 -4.49 -4.99 -1.00
CA LEU A 81 -3.86 -4.23 0.05
C LEU A 81 -4.72 -3.03 0.41
N ASP A 82 -4.99 -2.86 1.70
CA ASP A 82 -5.77 -1.74 2.24
C ASP A 82 -7.20 -1.68 1.68
N VAL A 83 -7.86 -2.84 1.54
CA VAL A 83 -9.21 -2.95 0.98
C VAL A 83 -10.13 -3.65 1.97
N SER A 84 -11.04 -2.91 2.58
CA SER A 84 -11.92 -3.42 3.63
C SER A 84 -13.08 -4.29 3.14
N SER A 85 -13.46 -4.19 1.85
CA SER A 85 -14.54 -4.98 1.27
C SER A 85 -14.41 -5.10 -0.24
N GLU A 86 -15.07 -6.10 -0.82
CA GLU A 86 -15.03 -6.38 -2.26
C GLU A 86 -15.52 -5.20 -3.11
N GLU A 87 -16.53 -4.45 -2.64
CA GLU A 87 -17.10 -3.30 -3.36
C GLU A 87 -16.10 -2.15 -3.50
N ARG A 88 -15.02 -2.15 -2.73
CA ARG A 88 -14.01 -1.11 -2.76
C ARG A 88 -12.81 -1.41 -3.67
N ILE A 89 -12.76 -2.58 -4.30
CA ILE A 89 -11.59 -3.00 -5.12
C ILE A 89 -11.40 -2.15 -6.39
N GLY A 90 -12.47 -1.58 -6.93
CA GLY A 90 -12.39 -0.74 -8.13
C GLY A 90 -12.03 -1.51 -9.39
N VAL A 91 -11.07 -0.99 -10.17
CA VAL A 91 -10.71 -1.51 -11.51
C VAL A 91 -10.23 -2.97 -11.48
N ALA A 92 -9.71 -3.45 -10.37
CA ALA A 92 -9.21 -4.82 -10.23
C ALA A 92 -10.29 -5.85 -9.84
N ALA A 93 -11.51 -5.44 -9.51
CA ALA A 93 -12.57 -6.35 -9.07
C ALA A 93 -12.80 -7.55 -10.02
N PRO A 94 -12.78 -7.39 -11.37
CA PRO A 94 -12.96 -8.51 -12.28
C PRO A 94 -11.86 -9.58 -12.20
N LEU A 95 -10.70 -9.27 -11.62
CA LEU A 95 -9.57 -10.21 -11.50
C LEU A 95 -9.83 -11.30 -10.47
N LEU A 96 -10.64 -11.02 -9.43
CA LEU A 96 -10.91 -11.98 -8.37
C LEU A 96 -11.55 -13.25 -8.90
N ALA A 97 -12.50 -13.15 -9.82
CA ALA A 97 -13.20 -14.29 -10.40
C ALA A 97 -12.29 -15.21 -11.25
N LYS A 98 -11.13 -14.71 -11.69
CA LYS A 98 -10.16 -15.41 -12.55
C LYS A 98 -8.85 -15.72 -11.82
N ALA A 99 -8.75 -15.37 -10.53
CA ALA A 99 -7.55 -15.60 -9.72
C ALA A 99 -7.42 -17.07 -9.35
N GLY A 100 -6.20 -17.58 -9.38
CA GLY A 100 -5.89 -18.91 -8.83
C GLY A 100 -6.01 -18.94 -7.30
N LYS A 101 -5.66 -17.81 -6.65
CA LYS A 101 -5.77 -17.56 -5.22
C LYS A 101 -5.96 -16.07 -4.95
N THR A 102 -6.67 -15.73 -3.86
CA THR A 102 -6.85 -14.35 -3.42
C THR A 102 -6.38 -14.15 -1.98
N ILE A 103 -5.71 -13.02 -1.73
CA ILE A 103 -5.22 -12.64 -0.40
C ILE A 103 -5.60 -11.18 -0.14
N CYS A 104 -6.12 -10.91 1.05
CA CYS A 104 -6.30 -9.56 1.57
C CYS A 104 -5.33 -9.32 2.73
N ILE A 105 -4.61 -8.19 2.68
CA ILE A 105 -3.76 -7.69 3.77
C ILE A 105 -4.27 -6.30 4.13
N ASP A 106 -4.78 -6.13 5.34
CA ASP A 106 -5.54 -4.93 5.71
C ASP A 106 -5.42 -4.62 7.21
N HIS A 107 -5.80 -3.41 7.61
CA HIS A 107 -5.87 -2.99 8.99
C HIS A 107 -7.26 -2.45 9.40
N HIS A 108 -8.21 -2.41 8.48
CA HIS A 108 -9.54 -1.88 8.77
C HIS A 108 -10.34 -2.80 9.71
N VAL A 109 -10.85 -2.26 10.82
CA VAL A 109 -11.78 -2.95 11.74
C VAL A 109 -13.05 -3.45 11.03
N THR A 110 -13.43 -2.78 9.94
CA THR A 110 -14.63 -3.10 9.14
C THR A 110 -14.37 -4.09 8.02
N ASN A 111 -13.19 -4.72 7.96
CA ASN A 111 -12.89 -5.69 6.92
C ASN A 111 -13.87 -6.86 6.94
N THR A 112 -14.35 -7.27 5.76
CA THR A 112 -15.38 -8.32 5.61
C THR A 112 -14.80 -9.71 5.32
N GLU A 113 -13.47 -9.86 5.31
CA GLU A 113 -12.75 -11.13 5.11
C GLU A 113 -13.20 -11.88 3.84
N TYR A 114 -13.26 -11.19 2.72
CA TYR A 114 -13.86 -11.64 1.46
C TYR A 114 -12.88 -12.43 0.55
N CYS A 115 -11.60 -12.49 0.88
CA CYS A 115 -10.60 -13.28 0.15
C CYS A 115 -10.47 -14.71 0.70
N GLU A 116 -9.79 -15.58 -0.07
CA GLU A 116 -9.46 -16.93 0.39
C GLU A 116 -8.56 -16.92 1.63
N ILE A 117 -7.60 -15.97 1.67
CA ILE A 117 -6.76 -15.70 2.83
C ILE A 117 -6.95 -14.24 3.22
N ASN A 118 -7.28 -13.99 4.49
CA ASN A 118 -7.39 -12.63 5.03
C ASN A 118 -6.40 -12.48 6.19
N HIS A 119 -5.56 -11.45 6.11
CA HIS A 119 -4.64 -11.06 7.16
C HIS A 119 -4.97 -9.63 7.56
N VAL A 120 -5.75 -9.51 8.60
CA VAL A 120 -6.28 -8.23 9.09
C VAL A 120 -5.74 -7.97 10.48
N GLU A 121 -5.07 -6.83 10.68
CA GLU A 121 -4.51 -6.39 11.96
C GLU A 121 -5.10 -5.02 12.36
N PRO A 122 -6.28 -4.98 13.00
CA PRO A 122 -6.98 -3.72 13.31
C PRO A 122 -6.25 -2.77 14.26
N ASP A 123 -5.26 -3.27 15.00
CA ASP A 123 -4.44 -2.47 15.90
C ASP A 123 -3.22 -1.83 15.19
N ALA A 124 -2.96 -2.19 13.94
CA ALA A 124 -1.91 -1.58 13.15
C ALA A 124 -2.32 -0.17 12.68
N SER A 125 -1.35 0.72 12.54
CA SER A 125 -1.60 2.08 12.10
C SER A 125 -1.96 2.20 10.62
N SER A 126 -1.62 1.18 9.82
CA SER A 126 -1.75 1.19 8.37
C SER A 126 -1.56 -0.21 7.78
N ALA A 127 -2.04 -0.45 6.56
CA ALA A 127 -1.76 -1.67 5.81
C ALA A 127 -0.26 -1.80 5.47
N CYS A 128 0.46 -0.68 5.33
CA CYS A 128 1.92 -0.67 5.19
C CYS A 128 2.63 -1.23 6.42
N GLU A 129 2.16 -0.94 7.64
CA GLU A 129 2.69 -1.53 8.88
C GLU A 129 2.45 -3.04 8.91
N VAL A 130 1.25 -3.49 8.57
CA VAL A 130 0.90 -4.92 8.46
C VAL A 130 1.79 -5.61 7.44
N LEU A 131 1.93 -5.03 6.25
CA LEU A 131 2.76 -5.60 5.18
C LEU A 131 4.23 -5.69 5.61
N PHE A 132 4.79 -4.66 6.27
CA PHE A 132 6.16 -4.72 6.81
C PHE A 132 6.37 -5.96 7.68
N GLY A 133 5.41 -6.29 8.55
CA GLY A 133 5.45 -7.48 9.40
C GLY A 133 5.52 -8.80 8.62
N LEU A 134 5.04 -8.83 7.37
CA LEU A 134 5.03 -10.00 6.49
C LEU A 134 6.26 -10.11 5.60
N LEU A 135 6.98 -9.02 5.38
CA LEU A 135 8.23 -9.00 4.59
C LEU A 135 9.42 -9.46 5.45
N GLU A 136 10.50 -9.86 4.79
CA GLU A 136 11.79 -10.06 5.43
C GLU A 136 12.53 -8.72 5.48
N GLU A 137 12.73 -8.18 6.66
CA GLU A 137 13.26 -6.83 6.87
C GLU A 137 14.61 -6.61 6.17
N GLU A 138 15.47 -7.60 6.17
CA GLU A 138 16.78 -7.53 5.52
C GLU A 138 16.70 -7.39 4.00
N LYS A 139 15.60 -7.82 3.42
CA LYS A 139 15.32 -7.77 1.99
C LYS A 139 14.60 -6.49 1.54
N ILE A 140 14.20 -5.63 2.48
CA ILE A 140 13.55 -4.34 2.16
C ILE A 140 14.61 -3.39 1.63
N SER A 141 14.50 -3.03 0.36
CA SER A 141 15.31 -2.00 -0.29
C SER A 141 14.83 -0.58 0.04
N GLU A 142 15.64 0.43 -0.26
CA GLU A 142 15.26 1.84 -0.10
C GLU A 142 13.95 2.18 -0.85
N PRO A 143 13.74 1.80 -2.15
CA PRO A 143 12.48 2.04 -2.86
C PRO A 143 11.26 1.39 -2.20
N CYS A 144 11.39 0.16 -1.71
CA CYS A 144 10.35 -0.51 -0.96
C CYS A 144 10.05 0.22 0.36
N ALA A 145 11.09 0.60 1.10
CA ALA A 145 10.97 1.35 2.35
C ALA A 145 10.33 2.72 2.16
N GLU A 146 10.66 3.45 1.07
CA GLU A 146 10.07 4.74 0.72
C GLU A 146 8.55 4.62 0.55
N ALA A 147 8.09 3.60 -0.15
CA ALA A 147 6.67 3.35 -0.35
C ALA A 147 5.95 3.01 0.97
N LEU A 148 6.50 2.07 1.77
CA LEU A 148 5.92 1.69 3.06
C LEU A 148 5.90 2.84 4.06
N TYR A 149 6.98 3.63 4.13
CA TYR A 149 7.05 4.79 5.01
C TYR A 149 6.02 5.84 4.64
N THR A 150 5.77 6.05 3.34
CA THR A 150 4.74 6.96 2.85
C THR A 150 3.36 6.58 3.37
N GLY A 151 2.98 5.31 3.29
CA GLY A 151 1.69 4.85 3.81
C GLY A 151 1.56 5.04 5.32
N ILE A 152 2.58 4.64 6.09
CA ILE A 152 2.56 4.81 7.55
C ILE A 152 2.42 6.29 7.93
N VAL A 153 3.16 7.20 7.27
CA VAL A 153 3.11 8.64 7.57
C VAL A 153 1.74 9.23 7.26
N THR A 154 1.15 8.86 6.12
CA THR A 154 -0.15 9.40 5.72
C THR A 154 -1.27 8.92 6.61
N ASP A 155 -1.33 7.64 6.92
CA ASP A 155 -2.43 7.04 7.68
C ASP A 155 -2.33 7.28 9.19
N SER A 156 -1.13 7.42 9.72
CA SER A 156 -0.90 7.84 11.11
C SER A 156 -1.01 9.35 11.33
N GLY A 157 -1.25 10.14 10.29
CA GLY A 157 -1.25 11.60 10.36
C GLY A 157 0.08 12.15 10.87
N VAL A 158 1.18 11.70 10.31
CA VAL A 158 2.55 12.01 10.79
C VAL A 158 2.70 11.64 12.27
N PHE A 159 2.26 10.43 12.61
CA PHE A 159 2.33 9.86 13.96
C PHE A 159 1.50 10.60 15.03
N GLN A 160 0.49 11.38 14.62
CA GLN A 160 -0.35 12.15 15.53
C GLN A 160 -1.67 11.46 15.90
N TYR A 161 -2.12 10.49 15.09
CA TYR A 161 -3.38 9.81 15.33
C TYR A 161 -3.25 8.70 16.39
N SER A 162 -4.36 8.36 17.02
CA SER A 162 -4.40 7.37 18.11
C SER A 162 -4.07 5.95 17.68
N SER A 163 -4.07 5.66 16.39
CA SER A 163 -3.58 4.41 15.81
C SER A 163 -2.07 4.24 15.89
N THR A 164 -1.31 5.33 16.13
CA THR A 164 0.14 5.27 16.29
C THR A 164 0.51 4.55 17.58
N SER A 165 1.26 3.48 17.46
CA SER A 165 1.72 2.64 18.57
C SER A 165 3.24 2.66 18.71
N PRO A 166 3.82 2.14 19.82
CA PRO A 166 5.25 1.91 19.89
C PRO A 166 5.77 0.95 18.82
N HIS A 167 4.92 0.07 18.28
CA HIS A 167 5.28 -0.79 17.16
C HIS A 167 5.40 0.01 15.87
N THR A 168 4.43 0.87 15.57
CA THR A 168 4.47 1.80 14.44
C THR A 168 5.76 2.61 14.40
N MET A 169 6.19 3.14 15.57
CA MET A 169 7.43 3.92 15.67
C MET A 169 8.69 3.07 15.42
N ARG A 170 8.70 1.79 15.85
CA ARG A 170 9.81 0.89 15.55
C ARG A 170 9.89 0.55 14.06
N VAL A 171 8.75 0.27 13.43
CA VAL A 171 8.67 0.04 11.98
C VAL A 171 9.15 1.27 11.21
N ALA A 172 8.67 2.45 11.58
CA ALA A 172 9.13 3.70 10.97
C ALA A 172 10.65 3.91 11.11
N ALA A 173 11.22 3.62 12.28
CA ALA A 173 12.65 3.70 12.51
C ALA A 173 13.42 2.71 11.62
N ALA A 174 12.98 1.44 11.54
CA ALA A 174 13.60 0.44 10.68
C ALA A 174 13.57 0.84 9.20
N LEU A 175 12.45 1.44 8.73
CA LEU A 175 12.36 1.97 7.36
C LEU A 175 13.31 3.16 7.14
N MET A 176 13.44 4.07 8.13
CA MET A 176 14.38 5.18 8.08
C MET A 176 15.85 4.70 7.98
N GLU A 177 16.21 3.59 8.63
CA GLU A 177 17.54 2.97 8.53
C GLU A 177 17.87 2.51 7.11
N LYS A 178 16.86 2.30 6.24
CA LYS A 178 17.04 1.98 4.82
C LYS A 178 17.40 3.19 3.95
N GLY A 179 17.45 4.40 4.52
CA GLY A 179 17.88 5.62 3.83
C GLY A 179 16.73 6.44 3.24
N VAL A 180 15.47 6.18 3.61
CA VAL A 180 14.32 6.92 3.05
C VAL A 180 14.45 8.43 3.26
N PRO A 181 14.08 9.26 2.26
CA PRO A 181 14.11 10.71 2.36
C PRO A 181 12.89 11.23 3.17
N PHE A 182 12.80 10.82 4.45
CA PHE A 182 11.62 10.97 5.30
C PHE A 182 11.10 12.41 5.38
N THR A 183 11.99 13.40 5.41
CA THR A 183 11.59 14.82 5.47
C THR A 183 10.81 15.23 4.21
N ARG A 184 11.29 14.80 3.04
CA ARG A 184 10.63 15.04 1.76
C ARG A 184 9.29 14.31 1.69
N ILE A 185 9.23 13.05 2.15
CA ILE A 185 8.00 12.27 2.16
C ILE A 185 6.94 12.96 3.01
N ILE A 186 7.28 13.40 4.21
CA ILE A 186 6.36 14.11 5.11
C ILE A 186 5.85 15.38 4.45
N GLU A 187 6.75 16.16 3.84
CA GLU A 187 6.37 17.43 3.17
C GLU A 187 5.45 17.15 1.97
N ASP A 188 5.86 16.28 1.04
CA ASP A 188 5.14 16.05 -0.21
C ASP A 188 3.83 15.27 -0.01
N ALA A 189 3.82 14.26 0.87
CA ALA A 189 2.66 13.39 1.07
C ALA A 189 1.61 13.96 2.04
N PHE A 190 1.99 14.81 3.00
CA PHE A 190 1.09 15.23 4.05
C PHE A 190 0.88 16.75 4.15
N PHE A 191 1.96 17.54 4.12
CA PHE A 191 1.85 19.00 4.36
C PHE A 191 1.63 19.81 3.09
N LYS A 192 2.12 19.36 1.95
CA LYS A 192 2.00 20.09 0.68
C LYS A 192 0.54 20.23 0.26
N LYS A 193 0.12 21.47 0.07
CA LYS A 193 -1.22 21.80 -0.38
C LYS A 193 -1.17 22.63 -1.66
N THR A 194 -2.11 22.39 -2.55
CA THR A 194 -2.29 23.20 -3.76
C THR A 194 -2.74 24.61 -3.37
N TYR A 195 -2.57 25.55 -4.30
CA TYR A 195 -3.10 26.92 -4.13
C TYR A 195 -4.60 26.90 -3.83
N VAL A 196 -5.38 26.08 -4.52
CA VAL A 196 -6.84 25.97 -4.34
C VAL A 196 -7.18 25.46 -2.94
N GLN A 197 -6.49 24.41 -2.46
CA GLN A 197 -6.68 23.89 -1.10
C GLN A 197 -6.39 24.94 -0.04
N ASN A 198 -5.29 25.72 -0.20
CA ASN A 198 -4.95 26.82 0.70
C ASN A 198 -6.00 27.94 0.68
N GLN A 199 -6.55 28.27 -0.50
CA GLN A 199 -7.62 29.26 -0.62
C GLN A 199 -8.92 28.80 0.07
N ILE A 200 -9.31 27.56 -0.09
CA ILE A 200 -10.48 26.98 0.58
C ILE A 200 -10.28 27.03 2.08
N MET A 201 -9.15 26.54 2.58
CA MET A 201 -8.82 26.56 4.01
C MET A 201 -8.84 27.99 4.57
N GLY A 202 -8.23 28.95 3.87
CA GLY A 202 -8.23 30.36 4.32
C GLY A 202 -9.61 31.00 4.35
N ARG A 203 -10.55 30.58 3.51
CA ARG A 203 -11.95 31.03 3.56
C ARG A 203 -12.68 30.43 4.75
N THR A 204 -12.57 29.11 4.95
CA THR A 204 -13.23 28.41 6.06
C THR A 204 -12.77 28.93 7.44
N LEU A 205 -11.52 29.37 7.57
CA LEU A 205 -11.00 29.93 8.84
C LEU A 205 -11.48 31.37 9.13
N ARG A 206 -12.17 32.02 8.18
CA ARG A 206 -12.70 33.38 8.36
C ARG A 206 -14.17 33.44 8.73
N GLU A 207 -14.88 32.31 8.64
CA GLU A 207 -16.27 32.13 9.06
C GLU A 207 -16.33 31.63 10.51
#